data_a07b520eb0fe46e27996f81c6cafb13a
#
_entry.id   a07b520eb0fe46e27996f81c6cafb13a
#
_cell.length_a   1.000
_cell.length_b   1.000
_cell.length_c   1.000
_cell.angle_alpha   90.00
_cell.angle_beta   90.00
_cell.angle_gamma   90.00
#
_symmetry.space_group_name_H-M   'P 1'
#
loop_
_entity.id
_entity.type
_entity.pdbx_description
1 polymer ?
#
loop_
_entity_poly.entity_id
_entity_poly.type
_entity_poly.pdbx_seq_one_letter_code
_entity_poly.pdbx_strand_id
1 'polypeptide(L)'
;MIVVAEDHEDILYVLRRALERAGHEVVAATDGAAALEAVRRHRPDVVVTDVDMPRMTGLDLCRAIRADEALRHIPVVLASGSMLPGDARAAEVGANATLLKPFLPAQLLSLVASLLPSRPV
;
A
#
# COMPACT_ATOMS: atom_id res chain seq x y z
N MET A 1 -5.31 -10.50 -2.84
CA MET A 1 -5.44 -9.87 -1.51
C MET A 1 -4.57 -8.63 -1.42
N ILE A 2 -5.06 -7.59 -0.75
CA ILE A 2 -4.38 -6.30 -0.60
C ILE A 2 -4.29 -5.95 0.89
N VAL A 3 -3.12 -5.52 1.35
CA VAL A 3 -2.96 -4.94 2.69
C VAL A 3 -2.99 -3.41 2.54
N VAL A 4 -3.84 -2.77 3.30
CA VAL A 4 -3.96 -1.30 3.34
C VAL A 4 -3.59 -0.81 4.73
N ALA A 5 -2.62 0.09 4.80
CA ALA A 5 -2.18 0.72 6.04
C ALA A 5 -2.54 2.22 6.01
N GLU A 6 -3.34 2.64 6.96
CA GLU A 6 -3.80 4.03 7.12
C GLU A 6 -4.19 4.24 8.58
N ASP A 7 -3.65 5.28 9.23
CA ASP A 7 -3.92 5.53 10.63
C ASP A 7 -5.24 6.25 10.90
N HIS A 8 -5.82 6.90 9.89
CA HIS A 8 -7.15 7.52 9.99
C HIS A 8 -8.22 6.49 9.65
N GLU A 9 -8.99 6.08 10.64
CA GLU A 9 -10.00 5.01 10.46
C GLU A 9 -11.05 5.33 9.42
N ASP A 10 -11.48 6.58 9.31
CA ASP A 10 -12.48 7.00 8.31
C ASP A 10 -11.94 6.84 6.89
N ILE A 11 -10.69 7.22 6.67
CA ILE A 11 -10.03 7.09 5.37
C ILE A 11 -9.81 5.60 5.06
N LEU A 12 -9.35 4.85 6.04
CA LEU A 12 -9.15 3.40 5.91
C LEU A 12 -10.45 2.70 5.51
N TYR A 13 -11.56 3.07 6.14
CA TYR A 13 -12.87 2.52 5.80
C TYR A 13 -13.24 2.77 4.34
N VAL A 14 -13.07 4.00 3.86
CA VAL A 14 -13.38 4.38 2.47
C VAL A 14 -12.52 3.59 1.48
N LEU A 15 -11.22 3.50 1.74
CA LEU A 15 -10.30 2.76 0.87
C LEU A 15 -10.62 1.27 0.84
N ARG A 16 -10.86 0.69 2.00
CA ARG A 16 -11.23 -0.71 2.14
C ARG A 16 -12.50 -1.03 1.36
N ARG A 17 -13.54 -0.21 1.53
CA ARG A 17 -14.81 -0.42 0.83
C ARG A 17 -14.66 -0.33 -0.68
N ALA A 18 -13.91 0.64 -1.15
CA ALA A 18 -13.67 0.80 -2.60
C ALA A 18 -12.98 -0.44 -3.19
N LEU A 19 -11.97 -0.95 -2.51
CA LEU A 19 -11.24 -2.13 -2.97
C LEU A 19 -12.09 -3.40 -2.88
N GLU A 20 -12.86 -3.56 -1.80
CA GLU A 20 -13.74 -4.71 -1.63
C GLU A 20 -14.84 -4.75 -2.70
N ARG A 21 -15.41 -3.59 -3.04
CA ARG A 21 -16.41 -3.49 -4.10
C ARG A 21 -15.85 -3.85 -5.48
N ALA A 22 -14.56 -3.64 -5.68
CA ALA A 22 -13.87 -4.04 -6.91
C ALA A 22 -13.50 -5.53 -6.94
N GLY A 23 -13.84 -6.28 -5.89
CA GLY A 23 -13.61 -7.73 -5.82
C GLY A 23 -12.34 -8.15 -5.10
N HIS A 24 -11.64 -7.22 -4.44
CA HIS A 24 -10.41 -7.55 -3.72
C HIS A 24 -10.68 -7.95 -2.26
N GLU A 25 -9.93 -8.91 -1.76
CA GLU A 25 -9.84 -9.16 -0.32
C GLU A 25 -8.89 -8.13 0.28
N VAL A 26 -9.29 -7.51 1.37
CA VAL A 26 -8.52 -6.44 2.03
C VAL A 26 -8.26 -6.76 3.48
N VAL A 27 -7.01 -6.64 3.89
CA VAL A 27 -6.62 -6.63 5.31
C VAL A 27 -6.18 -5.21 5.65
N ALA A 28 -6.85 -4.62 6.63
CA ALA A 28 -6.60 -3.25 7.05
C ALA A 28 -5.71 -3.21 8.28
N ALA A 29 -4.79 -2.24 8.30
CA ALA A 29 -3.93 -1.98 9.45
C ALA A 29 -3.87 -0.48 9.72
N THR A 30 -3.77 -0.10 10.99
CA THR A 30 -3.80 1.30 11.41
C THR A 30 -2.41 1.88 11.72
N ASP A 31 -1.38 1.06 11.66
CA ASP A 31 0.01 1.49 11.79
C ASP A 31 0.95 0.58 11.00
N GLY A 32 2.20 1.02 10.84
CA GLY A 32 3.17 0.31 10.02
C GLY A 32 3.58 -1.04 10.59
N ALA A 33 3.65 -1.17 11.92
CA ALA A 33 4.03 -2.44 12.56
C ALA A 33 2.95 -3.51 12.33
N ALA A 34 1.68 -3.14 12.51
CA ALA A 34 0.55 -4.03 12.24
C ALA A 34 0.48 -4.39 10.75
N ALA A 35 0.77 -3.43 9.87
CA ALA A 35 0.81 -3.67 8.43
C ALA A 35 1.90 -4.66 8.05
N LEU A 36 3.10 -4.51 8.61
CA LEU A 36 4.21 -5.43 8.34
C LEU A 36 3.88 -6.85 8.78
N GLU A 37 3.26 -7.00 9.95
CA GLU A 37 2.81 -8.30 10.44
C GLU A 37 1.78 -8.91 9.48
N ALA A 38 0.82 -8.11 9.03
CA ALA A 38 -0.18 -8.55 8.06
C ALA A 38 0.46 -8.99 6.73
N VAL A 39 1.45 -8.26 6.24
CA VAL A 39 2.18 -8.60 5.01
C VAL A 39 2.92 -9.92 5.17
N ARG A 40 3.59 -10.14 6.28
CA ARG A 40 4.29 -11.39 6.57
C ARG A 40 3.33 -12.58 6.65
N ARG A 41 2.19 -12.36 7.29
CA ARG A 41 1.19 -13.41 7.52
C ARG A 41 0.44 -13.80 6.26
N HIS A 42 0.02 -12.81 5.47
CA HIS A 42 -0.89 -13.01 4.34
C HIS A 42 -0.22 -13.00 2.98
N ARG A 43 0.98 -12.45 2.87
CA ARG A 43 1.72 -12.29 1.61
C ARG A 43 0.82 -11.74 0.49
N PRO A 44 0.35 -10.50 0.64
CA PRO A 44 -0.59 -9.90 -0.30
C PRO A 44 0.00 -9.72 -1.70
N ASP A 45 -0.86 -9.48 -2.65
CA ASP A 45 -0.45 -9.15 -4.03
C ASP A 45 0.01 -7.69 -4.17
N VAL A 46 -0.51 -6.80 -3.32
CA VAL A 46 -0.16 -5.38 -3.31
C VAL A 46 -0.30 -4.85 -1.87
N VAL A 47 0.59 -3.94 -1.51
CA VAL A 47 0.50 -3.17 -0.26
C VAL A 47 0.24 -1.70 -0.61
N VAL A 48 -0.80 -1.12 -0.03
CA VAL A 48 -1.08 0.31 -0.13
C VAL A 48 -0.89 0.91 1.26
N THR A 49 0.01 1.84 1.42
CA THR A 49 0.29 2.43 2.72
C THR A 49 0.37 3.94 2.67
N ASP A 50 -0.18 4.60 3.69
CA ASP A 50 0.11 5.99 3.94
C ASP A 50 1.58 6.12 4.35
N VAL A 51 2.21 7.23 4.00
CA VAL A 51 3.57 7.53 4.43
C VAL A 51 3.58 8.01 5.88
N ASP A 52 2.68 8.92 6.22
CA ASP A 52 2.66 9.57 7.54
C ASP A 52 1.84 8.77 8.55
N MET A 53 2.48 7.85 9.23
CA MET A 53 1.87 7.03 10.28
C MET A 53 2.75 7.04 11.54
N PRO A 54 2.14 6.91 12.72
CA PRO A 54 2.92 6.86 13.96
C PRO A 54 3.77 5.59 14.05
N ARG A 55 4.85 5.67 14.80
CA ARG A 55 5.79 4.57 15.11
C ARG A 55 6.58 4.07 13.91
N MET A 56 5.93 3.52 12.91
CA MET A 56 6.57 3.07 11.67
C MET A 56 5.86 3.76 10.49
N THR A 57 6.60 4.57 9.74
CA THR A 57 6.08 5.25 8.56
C THR A 57 5.90 4.29 7.39
N GLY A 58 5.18 4.73 6.35
CA GLY A 58 5.08 3.94 5.11
C GLY A 58 6.42 3.73 4.43
N LEU A 59 7.36 4.66 4.58
CA LEU A 59 8.72 4.49 4.06
C LEU A 59 9.45 3.37 4.81
N ASP A 60 9.34 3.35 6.15
CA ASP A 60 9.93 2.30 6.99
C ASP A 60 9.32 0.93 6.65
N LEU A 61 8.01 0.89 6.47
CA LEU A 61 7.30 -0.33 6.07
C LEU A 61 7.82 -0.85 4.74
N CYS A 62 7.96 0.02 3.75
CA CYS A 62 8.48 -0.35 2.44
C CYS A 62 9.91 -0.89 2.53
N ARG A 63 10.78 -0.24 3.31
CA ARG A 63 12.15 -0.72 3.56
C ARG A 63 12.15 -2.11 4.16
N ALA A 64 11.28 -2.35 5.15
CA ALA A 64 11.19 -3.67 5.80
C ALA A 64 10.74 -4.75 4.84
N ILE A 65 9.78 -4.45 3.97
CA ILE A 65 9.32 -5.38 2.93
C ILE A 65 10.45 -5.70 1.95
N ARG A 66 11.19 -4.70 1.51
CA ARG A 66 12.29 -4.89 0.57
C ARG A 66 13.49 -5.64 1.17
N ALA A 67 13.68 -5.53 2.48
CA ALA A 67 14.77 -6.22 3.19
C ALA A 67 14.46 -7.71 3.45
N ASP A 68 13.22 -8.13 3.31
CA ASP A 68 12.79 -9.51 3.54
C ASP A 68 12.73 -10.26 2.21
N GLU A 69 13.56 -11.29 2.06
CA GLU A 69 13.63 -12.08 0.81
C GLU A 69 12.28 -12.68 0.39
N ALA A 70 11.44 -13.04 1.35
CA ALA A 70 10.14 -13.63 1.09
C ALA A 70 9.11 -12.58 0.63
N LEU A 71 9.34 -11.30 0.90
CA LEU A 71 8.37 -10.23 0.69
C LEU A 71 8.80 -9.19 -0.36
N ARG A 72 10.08 -9.12 -0.69
CA ARG A 72 10.64 -8.01 -1.50
C ARG A 72 10.07 -7.89 -2.91
N HIS A 73 9.38 -8.90 -3.39
CA HIS A 73 8.73 -8.87 -4.70
C HIS A 73 7.34 -8.22 -4.67
N ILE A 74 6.78 -7.98 -3.48
CA ILE A 74 5.42 -7.46 -3.33
C ILE A 74 5.39 -5.98 -3.73
N PRO A 75 4.51 -5.59 -4.68
CA PRO A 75 4.36 -4.19 -5.04
C PRO A 75 3.87 -3.33 -3.87
N VAL A 76 4.47 -2.16 -3.71
CA VAL A 76 4.11 -1.21 -2.65
C VAL A 76 3.73 0.13 -3.28
N VAL A 77 2.56 0.63 -2.91
CA VAL A 77 2.07 1.95 -3.27
C VAL A 77 2.13 2.84 -2.03
N LEU A 78 2.78 3.99 -2.15
CA LEU A 78 2.84 4.99 -1.08
C LEU A 78 1.82 6.09 -1.36
N ALA A 79 0.97 6.40 -0.38
CA ALA A 79 0.03 7.50 -0.45
C ALA A 79 0.47 8.62 0.49
N SER A 80 0.56 9.84 0.00
CA SER A 80 1.05 10.97 0.78
C SER A 80 0.49 12.29 0.28
N GLY A 81 0.27 13.23 1.18
CA GLY A 81 -0.11 14.60 0.83
C GLY A 81 1.05 15.45 0.31
N SER A 82 2.29 14.98 0.39
CA SER A 82 3.48 15.76 0.04
C SER A 82 4.41 15.10 -0.95
N MET A 83 4.17 13.83 -1.33
CA MET A 83 5.03 13.06 -2.22
C MET A 83 4.49 13.07 -3.65
N LEU A 84 5.17 13.77 -4.53
CA LEU A 84 4.82 13.78 -5.97
C LEU A 84 5.38 12.55 -6.68
N PRO A 85 4.82 12.16 -7.84
CA PRO A 85 5.42 11.14 -8.67
C PRO A 85 6.88 11.47 -9.00
N GLY A 86 7.77 10.49 -8.84
CA GLY A 86 9.20 10.71 -9.04
C GLY A 86 9.96 11.22 -7.82
N ASP A 87 9.30 11.30 -6.66
CA ASP A 87 9.98 11.70 -5.41
C ASP A 87 11.11 10.70 -5.09
N ALA A 88 12.29 11.24 -4.81
CA ALA A 88 13.48 10.42 -4.54
C ALA A 88 13.30 9.49 -3.35
N ARG A 89 12.51 9.87 -2.35
CA ARG A 89 12.27 9.03 -1.17
C ARG A 89 11.57 7.72 -1.53
N ALA A 90 10.63 7.78 -2.48
CA ALA A 90 9.92 6.60 -2.96
C ALA A 90 10.89 5.65 -3.70
N ALA A 91 11.75 6.19 -4.53
CA ALA A 91 12.76 5.41 -5.25
C ALA A 91 13.77 4.77 -4.29
N GLU A 92 14.21 5.49 -3.27
CA GLU A 92 15.17 5.00 -2.28
C GLU A 92 14.66 3.78 -1.51
N VAL A 93 13.38 3.74 -1.19
CA VAL A 93 12.78 2.61 -0.47
C VAL A 93 12.26 1.51 -1.39
N GLY A 94 12.33 1.70 -2.69
CA GLY A 94 11.89 0.71 -3.67
C GLY A 94 10.36 0.61 -3.82
N ALA A 95 9.64 1.73 -3.65
CA ALA A 95 8.20 1.77 -3.88
C ALA A 95 7.90 1.67 -5.38
N ASN A 96 6.83 0.97 -5.73
CA ASN A 96 6.41 0.79 -7.12
C ASN A 96 5.65 1.99 -7.67
N ALA A 97 4.93 2.70 -6.79
CA ALA A 97 4.14 3.85 -7.20
C ALA A 97 3.87 4.76 -6.01
N THR A 98 3.55 6.01 -6.31
CA THR A 98 3.08 6.99 -5.33
C THR A 98 1.72 7.50 -5.73
N LEU A 99 0.90 7.84 -4.76
CA LEU A 99 -0.42 8.39 -4.98
C LEU A 99 -0.57 9.65 -4.12
N LEU A 100 -0.78 10.79 -4.76
CA LEU A 100 -0.88 12.08 -4.06
C LEU A 100 -2.28 12.25 -3.46
N LYS A 101 -2.33 12.55 -2.17
CA LYS A 101 -3.59 12.87 -1.46
C LYS A 101 -3.99 14.33 -1.70
N PRO A 102 -5.27 14.64 -1.82
CA PRO A 102 -6.39 13.71 -1.91
C PRO A 102 -6.47 13.05 -3.29
N PHE A 103 -6.87 11.80 -3.34
CA PHE A 103 -7.07 11.08 -4.60
C PHE A 103 -8.48 10.49 -4.65
N LEU A 104 -8.95 10.23 -5.87
CA LEU A 104 -10.24 9.58 -6.08
C LEU A 104 -10.08 8.05 -5.92
N PRO A 105 -11.11 7.35 -5.40
CA PRO A 105 -11.06 5.89 -5.33
C PRO A 105 -10.73 5.23 -6.67
N ALA A 106 -11.23 5.78 -7.79
CA ALA A 106 -10.94 5.26 -9.12
C ALA A 106 -9.44 5.28 -9.46
N GLN A 107 -8.70 6.28 -8.98
CA GLN A 107 -7.25 6.36 -9.18
C GLN A 107 -6.54 5.23 -8.45
N LEU A 108 -6.93 4.95 -7.21
CA LEU A 108 -6.39 3.84 -6.43
C LEU A 108 -6.70 2.50 -7.11
N LEU A 109 -7.94 2.28 -7.52
CA LEU A 109 -8.37 1.03 -8.16
C LEU A 109 -7.60 0.78 -9.46
N SER A 110 -7.43 1.80 -10.28
CA SER A 110 -6.68 1.70 -11.53
C SER A 110 -5.21 1.36 -11.29
N LEU A 111 -4.60 2.02 -10.31
CA LEU A 111 -3.20 1.80 -9.96
C LEU A 111 -2.98 0.38 -9.42
N VAL A 112 -3.83 -0.07 -8.51
CA VAL A 112 -3.77 -1.43 -7.97
C VAL A 112 -3.93 -2.46 -9.10
N ALA A 113 -4.90 -2.27 -9.99
CA ALA A 113 -5.12 -3.17 -11.11
C ALA A 113 -3.88 -3.30 -12.00
N SER A 114 -3.16 -2.20 -12.20
CA SER A 114 -1.95 -2.19 -13.02
C SER A 114 -0.78 -2.95 -12.38
N LEU A 115 -0.79 -3.11 -11.06
CA LEU A 115 0.27 -3.79 -10.30
C LEU A 115 -0.03 -5.25 -10.00
N LEU A 116 -1.27 -5.69 -10.17
CA LEU A 116 -1.64 -7.08 -9.97
C LEU A 116 -1.10 -7.95 -11.11
N PRO A 117 -0.73 -9.22 -10.82
CA PRO A 117 -0.30 -10.12 -11.88
C PRO A 117 -1.42 -10.32 -12.91
N SER A 118 -1.03 -10.36 -14.19
CA SER A 118 -1.97 -10.67 -15.27
C SER A 118 -2.47 -12.10 -15.11
N ARG A 119 -3.78 -12.28 -15.14
CA ARG A 119 -4.35 -13.62 -15.11
C ARG A 119 -4.40 -14.17 -16.54
N PRO A 120 -3.97 -15.43 -16.74
CA PRO A 120 -4.20 -16.06 -18.06
C PRO A 120 -5.69 -16.16 -18.32
N VAL A 121 -6.07 -15.82 -19.52
CA VAL A 121 -7.46 -15.87 -19.96
C VAL A 121 -7.89 -17.33 -20.20
#